data_741a372adc42b3d297780aaee0ea3469
#
_entry.id   741a372adc42b3d297780aaee0ea3469
#
_cell.length_a   1.000
_cell.length_b   1.000
_cell.length_c   1.000
_cell.angle_alpha   90.00
_cell.angle_beta   90.00
_cell.angle_gamma   90.00
#
_symmetry.space_group_name_H-M   'P 1'
#
loop_
_entity.id
_entity.type
_entity.pdbx_description
1 polymer ?
#
loop_
_entity_poly.entity_id
_entity_poly.type
_entity_poly.pdbx_seq_one_letter_code
_entity_poly.pdbx_strand_id
1 'polypeptide(L)'
;TRSHNLPVEGGYYTGKITFDWARKTFPNPVTYFIDHNDGFSTTMMLTSIRDFNYAGLRTDNGEIVSTQMYLPMPTHGSSTADFFHPLCRHIEDAVITGKVPYPAERTLLTSGMTLAGVESLHRGQVPIQTPQMNVRYKVGPESTYWLD
;
A
#
# COMPACT_ATOMS: atom_id res chain seq x y z
N THR A 1 7.13 -11.50 -12.46
CA THR A 1 7.34 -10.07 -12.72
C THR A 1 6.33 -9.60 -13.74
N ARG A 2 5.28 -8.98 -13.19
CA ARG A 2 4.22 -8.39 -14.00
C ARG A 2 4.53 -6.93 -14.19
N SER A 3 5.02 -6.31 -14.92
CA SER A 3 4.80 -4.99 -15.45
C SER A 3 5.88 -4.62 -16.44
N HIS A 4 5.48 -4.60 -17.64
CA HIS A 4 6.32 -4.11 -18.72
C HIS A 4 6.32 -2.57 -18.82
N ASN A 5 5.54 -1.88 -17.99
CA ASN A 5 5.37 -0.43 -18.04
C ASN A 5 5.40 0.18 -16.64
N LEU A 6 6.51 0.03 -15.94
CA LEU A 6 6.69 0.63 -14.62
C LEU A 6 6.88 2.14 -14.78
N PRO A 7 6.01 2.97 -14.20
CA PRO A 7 6.21 4.41 -14.22
C PRO A 7 7.45 4.77 -13.39
N VAL A 8 8.38 5.44 -14.00
CA VAL A 8 9.60 5.97 -13.39
C VAL A 8 9.71 7.46 -13.66
N GLU A 9 10.59 8.13 -12.94
CA GLU A 9 10.86 9.53 -13.25
C GLU A 9 11.34 9.66 -14.70
N GLY A 10 10.62 10.47 -15.49
CA GLY A 10 10.89 10.65 -16.93
C GLY A 10 10.11 9.75 -17.89
N GLY A 11 9.17 8.93 -17.40
CA GLY A 11 8.30 8.11 -18.27
C GLY A 11 8.04 6.71 -17.76
N TYR A 12 7.93 5.75 -18.70
CA TYR A 12 7.71 4.34 -18.39
C TYR A 12 8.93 3.51 -18.74
N TYR A 13 9.33 2.65 -17.82
CA TYR A 13 10.35 1.65 -18.11
C TYR A 13 9.71 0.42 -18.75
N THR A 14 10.15 0.09 -19.95
CA THR A 14 9.62 -1.02 -20.75
C THR A 14 10.58 -2.23 -20.81
N GLY A 15 11.74 -2.12 -20.19
CA GLY A 15 12.74 -3.19 -20.19
C GLY A 15 12.45 -4.29 -19.14
N LYS A 16 13.31 -5.29 -19.13
CA LYS A 16 13.24 -6.35 -18.13
C LYS A 16 13.68 -5.83 -16.75
N ILE A 17 12.78 -5.88 -15.77
CA ILE A 17 13.09 -5.50 -14.40
C ILE A 17 13.87 -6.63 -13.74
N THR A 18 15.11 -6.35 -13.39
CA THR A 18 15.98 -7.23 -12.61
C THR A 18 16.28 -6.59 -11.27
N PHE A 19 16.77 -7.39 -10.33
CA PHE A 19 17.20 -6.88 -9.03
C PHE A 19 18.33 -5.83 -9.17
N ASP A 20 19.29 -6.09 -10.03
CA ASP A 20 20.41 -5.17 -10.28
C ASP A 20 19.95 -3.86 -10.91
N TRP A 21 19.00 -3.94 -11.83
CA TRP A 21 18.37 -2.74 -12.37
C TRP A 21 17.67 -1.94 -11.28
N ALA A 22 16.88 -2.59 -10.41
CA ALA A 22 16.17 -1.93 -9.33
C ALA A 22 17.13 -1.25 -8.33
N ARG A 23 18.21 -1.93 -7.93
CA ARG A 23 19.24 -1.35 -7.06
C ARG A 23 19.90 -0.12 -7.67
N LYS A 24 20.19 -0.16 -8.95
CA LYS A 24 20.83 0.96 -9.66
C LYS A 24 19.88 2.14 -9.84
N THR A 25 18.61 1.84 -10.11
CA THR A 25 17.59 2.88 -10.40
C THR A 25 17.07 3.53 -9.13
N PHE A 26 16.98 2.77 -8.03
CA PHE A 26 16.48 3.23 -6.73
C PHE A 26 17.52 3.01 -5.63
N PRO A 27 18.62 3.78 -5.64
CA PRO A 27 19.77 3.51 -4.78
C PRO A 27 19.51 3.75 -3.28
N ASN A 28 18.52 4.56 -2.95
CA ASN A 28 18.24 4.99 -1.57
C ASN A 28 16.75 4.84 -1.22
N PRO A 29 16.20 3.61 -1.21
CA PRO A 29 14.83 3.42 -0.78
C PRO A 29 14.69 3.68 0.72
N VAL A 30 13.59 4.32 1.11
CA VAL A 30 13.19 4.35 2.53
C VAL A 30 12.42 3.06 2.81
N THR A 31 12.91 2.29 3.77
CA THR A 31 12.32 0.98 4.10
C THR A 31 11.86 0.98 5.56
N TYR A 32 10.61 0.60 5.78
CA TYR A 32 10.01 0.40 7.09
C TYR A 32 9.80 -1.08 7.34
N PHE A 33 10.29 -1.57 8.46
CA PHE A 33 10.04 -2.92 8.95
C PHE A 33 8.98 -2.84 10.03
N ILE A 34 7.95 -3.66 9.90
CA ILE A 34 6.79 -3.63 10.80
C ILE A 34 6.56 -5.04 11.30
N ASP A 35 6.72 -5.24 12.60
CA ASP A 35 6.43 -6.49 13.27
C ASP A 35 5.04 -6.42 13.89
N HIS A 36 4.18 -7.37 13.51
CA HIS A 36 2.81 -7.47 14.00
C HIS A 36 2.72 -8.36 15.24
N ASN A 37 1.72 -8.13 16.08
CA ASN A 37 1.53 -8.85 17.35
C ASN A 37 1.25 -10.35 17.19
N ASP A 38 0.91 -10.80 15.99
CA ASP A 38 0.66 -12.21 15.67
C ASP A 38 1.87 -12.94 15.08
N GLY A 39 3.03 -12.26 15.05
CA GLY A 39 4.27 -12.79 14.48
C GLY A 39 4.41 -12.60 12.97
N PHE A 40 3.45 -11.94 12.32
CA PHE A 40 3.58 -11.54 10.94
C PHE A 40 4.53 -10.34 10.82
N SER A 41 5.34 -10.29 9.79
CA SER A 41 6.22 -9.16 9.52
C SER A 41 5.95 -8.61 8.13
N THR A 42 5.88 -7.31 8.02
CA THR A 42 5.73 -6.61 6.75
C THR A 42 6.86 -5.63 6.52
N THR A 43 7.17 -5.44 5.25
CA THR A 43 8.16 -4.45 4.82
C THR A 43 7.51 -3.52 3.82
N MET A 44 7.50 -2.24 4.12
CA MET A 44 7.07 -1.21 3.19
C MET A 44 8.30 -0.48 2.65
N MET A 45 8.43 -0.43 1.34
CA MET A 45 9.54 0.23 0.67
C MET A 45 9.03 1.40 -0.17
N LEU A 46 9.51 2.59 0.11
CA LEU A 46 9.24 3.79 -0.65
C LEU A 46 10.40 4.05 -1.61
N THR A 47 10.07 4.12 -2.87
CA THR A 47 11.01 4.41 -3.95
C THR A 47 10.46 5.53 -4.82
N SER A 48 11.18 5.95 -5.84
CA SER A 48 10.67 6.89 -6.86
C SER A 48 9.75 6.24 -7.90
N ILE A 49 9.40 4.97 -7.73
CA ILE A 49 8.37 4.31 -8.55
C ILE A 49 7.01 4.93 -8.24
N ARG A 50 6.31 5.37 -9.29
CA ARG A 50 4.94 5.89 -9.18
C ARG A 50 3.92 4.76 -9.34
N ASP A 51 4.05 3.74 -8.49
CA ASP A 51 3.19 2.57 -8.55
C ASP A 51 3.05 1.94 -7.16
N PHE A 52 1.98 1.17 -6.98
CA PHE A 52 1.71 0.46 -5.74
C PHE A 52 1.70 -1.04 -6.01
N ASN A 53 2.66 -1.74 -5.44
CA ASN A 53 2.82 -3.17 -5.61
C ASN A 53 2.85 -3.86 -4.26
N TYR A 54 2.33 -5.07 -4.23
CA TYR A 54 2.41 -5.96 -3.09
C TYR A 54 3.02 -7.28 -3.51
N ALA A 55 3.85 -7.85 -2.65
CA ALA A 55 4.29 -9.24 -2.74
C ALA A 55 4.34 -9.85 -1.35
N GLY A 56 3.81 -11.05 -1.21
CA GLY A 56 3.80 -11.82 0.04
C GLY A 56 4.27 -13.24 -0.18
N LEU A 57 5.10 -13.73 0.73
CA LEU A 57 5.52 -15.12 0.77
C LEU A 57 4.49 -15.93 1.59
N ARG A 58 3.91 -16.92 0.97
CA ARG A 58 3.06 -17.89 1.67
C ARG A 58 3.93 -18.84 2.48
N THR A 59 3.59 -18.99 3.74
CA THR A 59 4.36 -19.87 4.65
C THR A 59 3.98 -21.34 4.53
N ASP A 60 2.81 -21.64 3.94
CA ASP A 60 2.30 -23.01 3.77
C ASP A 60 2.95 -23.75 2.59
N ASN A 61 3.33 -23.06 1.52
CA ASN A 61 3.85 -23.67 0.31
C ASN A 61 5.06 -22.94 -0.32
N GLY A 62 5.50 -21.84 0.28
CA GLY A 62 6.64 -21.05 -0.23
C GLY A 62 6.34 -20.27 -1.52
N GLU A 63 5.09 -20.20 -1.95
CA GLU A 63 4.67 -19.44 -3.12
C GLU A 63 4.74 -17.93 -2.85
N ILE A 64 5.21 -17.15 -3.82
CA ILE A 64 5.14 -15.69 -3.78
C ILE A 64 3.89 -15.24 -4.52
N VAL A 65 2.95 -14.70 -3.76
CA VAL A 65 1.76 -14.03 -4.30
C VAL A 65 2.07 -12.55 -4.47
N SER A 66 1.82 -12.03 -5.64
CA SER A 66 2.06 -10.61 -5.92
C SER A 66 0.90 -9.99 -6.69
N THR A 67 0.63 -8.72 -6.39
CA THR A 67 -0.37 -7.93 -7.09
C THR A 67 0.12 -6.51 -7.30
N GLN A 68 -0.29 -5.92 -8.39
CA GLN A 68 -0.19 -4.49 -8.64
C GLN A 68 -1.55 -3.89 -8.32
N MET A 69 -1.56 -2.86 -7.48
CA MET A 69 -2.78 -2.11 -7.23
C MET A 69 -3.09 -1.25 -8.44
N TYR A 70 -4.22 -1.53 -9.06
CA TYR A 70 -4.73 -0.69 -10.13
C TYR A 70 -5.34 0.57 -9.50
N LEU A 71 -4.71 1.70 -9.78
CA LEU A 71 -5.34 2.99 -9.55
C LEU A 71 -6.01 3.37 -10.88
N PRO A 72 -7.32 3.60 -10.90
CA PRO A 72 -7.97 4.16 -12.09
C PRO A 72 -7.42 5.56 -12.30
N MET A 73 -6.34 5.61 -13.04
CA MET A 73 -5.78 6.88 -13.46
C MET A 73 -6.70 7.42 -14.55
N PRO A 74 -6.99 8.71 -14.52
CA PRO A 74 -7.80 9.32 -15.54
C PRO A 74 -7.19 9.06 -16.90
N THR A 75 -8.01 8.61 -17.83
CA THR A 75 -7.64 8.57 -19.23
C THR A 75 -7.40 9.99 -19.74
N HIS A 76 -6.43 10.13 -20.59
CA HIS A 76 -5.97 11.34 -21.27
C HIS A 76 -6.80 12.62 -21.04
N GLY A 77 -6.24 13.55 -20.27
CA GLY A 77 -6.80 14.88 -20.09
C GLY A 77 -7.81 15.04 -18.96
N SER A 78 -8.17 13.98 -18.24
CA SER A 78 -8.98 14.11 -17.04
C SER A 78 -8.10 14.48 -15.82
N SER A 79 -8.71 15.09 -14.81
CA SER A 79 -8.04 15.44 -13.58
C SER A 79 -7.65 14.17 -12.82
N THR A 80 -6.62 14.24 -12.00
CA THR A 80 -6.11 13.16 -11.15
C THR A 80 -7.08 12.72 -10.04
N ALA A 81 -8.34 13.13 -10.09
CA ALA A 81 -9.31 12.95 -9.01
C ALA A 81 -10.09 11.63 -9.05
N ASP A 82 -10.10 10.93 -10.19
CA ASP A 82 -10.97 9.75 -10.37
C ASP A 82 -10.66 8.59 -9.42
N PHE A 83 -9.43 8.44 -8.99
CA PHE A 83 -9.07 7.42 -8.01
C PHE A 83 -9.61 7.71 -6.59
N PHE A 84 -10.10 8.93 -6.32
CA PHE A 84 -10.83 9.25 -5.10
C PHE A 84 -12.33 8.95 -5.20
N HIS A 85 -12.86 8.69 -6.39
CA HIS A 85 -14.28 8.43 -6.58
C HIS A 85 -14.81 7.30 -5.68
N PRO A 86 -14.16 6.13 -5.58
CA PRO A 86 -14.61 5.10 -4.65
C PRO A 86 -14.63 5.56 -3.18
N LEU A 87 -13.65 6.37 -2.77
CA LEU A 87 -13.63 6.92 -1.42
C LEU A 87 -14.80 7.88 -1.18
N CYS A 88 -15.07 8.79 -2.12
CA CYS A 88 -16.20 9.72 -2.02
C CYS A 88 -17.52 8.96 -1.92
N ARG A 89 -17.71 7.92 -2.74
CA ARG A 89 -18.89 7.08 -2.71
C ARG A 89 -19.07 6.35 -1.37
N HIS A 90 -17.98 5.84 -0.80
CA HIS A 90 -18.02 5.27 0.55
C HIS A 90 -18.42 6.28 1.62
N ILE A 91 -17.99 7.52 1.49
CA ILE A 91 -18.38 8.60 2.41
C ILE A 91 -19.87 8.92 2.25
N GLU A 92 -20.36 9.06 1.01
CA GLU A 92 -21.79 9.27 0.74
C GLU A 92 -22.66 8.16 1.31
N ASP A 93 -22.32 6.90 1.03
CA ASP A 93 -23.04 5.74 1.53
C ASP A 93 -23.06 5.71 3.06
N ALA A 94 -21.93 6.01 3.70
CA ALA A 94 -21.85 6.07 5.15
C ALA A 94 -22.76 7.16 5.74
N VAL A 95 -22.84 8.32 5.09
CA VAL A 95 -23.74 9.42 5.51
C VAL A 95 -25.22 9.05 5.31
N ILE A 96 -25.55 8.47 4.15
CA ILE A 96 -26.94 8.13 3.80
C ILE A 96 -27.46 6.96 4.65
N THR A 97 -26.62 5.93 4.84
CA THR A 97 -27.04 4.68 5.48
C THR A 97 -26.74 4.60 6.97
N GLY A 98 -25.89 5.48 7.48
CA GLY A 98 -25.35 5.40 8.85
C GLY A 98 -24.39 4.21 9.07
N LYS A 99 -23.96 3.55 8.01
CA LYS A 99 -23.08 2.38 8.09
C LYS A 99 -21.71 2.71 7.49
N VAL A 100 -20.65 2.46 8.23
CA VAL A 100 -19.28 2.61 7.72
C VAL A 100 -18.90 1.42 6.84
N PRO A 101 -18.18 1.65 5.73
CA PRO A 101 -17.81 0.59 4.78
C PRO A 101 -16.73 -0.37 5.33
N TYR A 102 -15.97 0.07 6.32
CA TYR A 102 -14.93 -0.70 6.99
C TYR A 102 -14.74 -0.22 8.44
N PRO A 103 -14.22 -1.06 9.33
CA PRO A 103 -13.99 -0.70 10.73
C PRO A 103 -12.97 0.44 10.87
N ALA A 104 -13.14 1.31 11.87
CA ALA A 104 -12.22 2.39 12.18
C ALA A 104 -10.81 1.88 12.53
N GLU A 105 -10.72 0.66 13.06
CA GLU A 105 -9.47 -0.03 13.37
C GLU A 105 -8.56 -0.17 12.15
N ARG A 106 -9.12 -0.33 10.96
CA ARG A 106 -8.35 -0.32 9.71
C ARG A 106 -7.59 0.98 9.54
N THR A 107 -8.27 2.10 9.71
CA THR A 107 -7.66 3.43 9.57
C THR A 107 -6.65 3.69 10.70
N LEU A 108 -6.97 3.30 11.92
CA LEU A 108 -6.04 3.39 13.04
C LEU A 108 -4.73 2.65 12.75
N LEU A 109 -4.81 1.41 12.28
CA LEU A 109 -3.62 0.61 11.95
C LEU A 109 -2.82 1.21 10.79
N THR A 110 -3.46 1.51 9.66
CA THR A 110 -2.75 2.01 8.49
C THR A 110 -2.11 3.38 8.72
N SER A 111 -2.82 4.30 9.36
CA SER A 111 -2.29 5.63 9.69
C SER A 111 -1.23 5.54 10.80
N GLY A 112 -1.47 4.70 11.81
CA GLY A 112 -0.55 4.51 12.91
C GLY A 112 0.78 3.88 12.48
N MET A 113 0.77 2.89 11.60
CA MET A 113 1.99 2.31 11.02
C MET A 113 2.80 3.37 10.27
N THR A 114 2.14 4.20 9.46
CA THR A 114 2.80 5.29 8.74
C THR A 114 3.43 6.29 9.71
N LEU A 115 2.67 6.72 10.72
CA LEU A 115 3.14 7.67 11.73
C LEU A 115 4.33 7.11 12.52
N ALA A 116 4.23 5.87 12.98
CA ALA A 116 5.32 5.20 13.71
C ALA A 116 6.58 5.04 12.84
N GLY A 117 6.42 4.74 11.55
CA GLY A 117 7.54 4.69 10.61
C GLY A 117 8.26 6.03 10.46
N VAL A 118 7.50 7.11 10.31
CA VAL A 118 8.06 8.48 10.23
C VAL A 118 8.74 8.86 11.55
N GLU A 119 8.14 8.53 12.68
CA GLU A 119 8.71 8.76 14.00
C GLU A 119 10.03 8.00 14.21
N SER A 120 10.05 6.72 13.81
CA SER A 120 11.28 5.90 13.83
C SER A 120 12.40 6.56 13.02
N LEU A 121 12.10 7.00 11.82
CA LEU A 121 13.06 7.69 10.96
C LEU A 121 13.57 8.97 11.60
N HIS A 122 12.67 9.78 12.16
CA HIS A 122 13.02 11.04 12.85
C HIS A 122 13.92 10.83 14.06
N ARG A 123 13.68 9.76 14.84
CA ARG A 123 14.47 9.40 16.02
C ARG A 123 15.78 8.67 15.70
N GLY A 124 16.18 8.57 14.46
CA GLY A 124 17.41 7.88 14.05
C GLY A 124 17.25 6.38 13.84
N GLN A 125 16.10 5.95 13.33
CA GLN A 125 15.80 4.57 12.94
C GLN A 125 15.74 3.61 14.14
N VAL A 126 15.15 4.06 15.23
CA VAL A 126 14.93 3.25 16.42
C VAL A 126 13.55 2.56 16.37
N PRO A 127 13.39 1.37 16.98
CA PRO A 127 12.09 0.73 17.10
C PRO A 127 11.11 1.59 17.90
N ILE A 128 9.88 1.76 17.40
CA ILE A 128 8.80 2.47 18.08
C ILE A 128 7.76 1.48 18.54
N GLN A 129 7.50 1.47 19.85
CA GLN A 129 6.42 0.67 20.45
C GLN A 129 5.08 1.37 20.23
N THR A 130 4.07 0.63 19.81
CA THR A 130 2.76 1.18 19.46
C THR A 130 1.61 0.47 20.18
N PRO A 131 1.59 0.47 21.54
CA PRO A 131 0.58 -0.25 22.30
C PRO A 131 -0.86 0.21 22.02
N GLN A 132 -1.04 1.46 21.61
CA GLN A 132 -2.33 2.03 21.20
C GLN A 132 -2.89 1.40 19.91
N MET A 133 -2.05 0.71 19.14
CA MET A 133 -2.43 0.03 17.91
C MET A 133 -2.74 -1.46 18.11
N ASN A 134 -2.88 -1.90 19.35
CA ASN A 134 -3.26 -3.29 19.66
C ASN A 134 -4.75 -3.52 19.40
N VAL A 135 -5.15 -3.39 18.15
CA VAL A 135 -6.51 -3.59 17.66
C VAL A 135 -6.52 -4.64 16.55
N ARG A 136 -7.67 -5.25 16.34
CA ARG A 136 -7.87 -6.25 15.28
C ARG A 136 -9.13 -5.93 14.49
N TYR A 137 -9.10 -6.16 13.21
CA TYR A 137 -10.28 -6.10 12.35
C TYR A 137 -10.26 -7.24 11.34
N LYS A 138 -11.43 -7.55 10.80
CA LYS A 138 -11.57 -8.53 9.73
C LYS A 138 -11.79 -7.80 8.41
N VAL A 139 -10.95 -8.11 7.43
CA VAL A 139 -11.11 -7.61 6.06
C VAL A 139 -12.30 -8.30 5.41
N GLY A 140 -13.13 -7.56 4.69
CA GLY A 140 -14.18 -8.14 3.85
C GLY A 140 -13.57 -8.99 2.73
N PRO A 141 -14.32 -10.00 2.24
CA PRO A 141 -13.81 -10.94 1.25
C PRO A 141 -13.60 -10.30 -0.13
N GLU A 142 -14.25 -9.18 -0.41
CA GLU A 142 -14.26 -8.57 -1.74
C GLU A 142 -14.09 -7.05 -1.68
N SER A 143 -13.45 -6.51 -2.70
CA SER A 143 -13.47 -5.08 -2.99
C SER A 143 -14.74 -4.76 -3.79
N THR A 144 -15.54 -3.80 -3.31
CA THR A 144 -16.91 -3.62 -3.80
C THR A 144 -17.07 -2.59 -4.92
N TYR A 145 -16.03 -1.81 -5.25
CA TYR A 145 -16.20 -0.68 -6.17
C TYR A 145 -15.68 -0.88 -7.59
N TRP A 146 -15.16 -2.03 -7.91
CA TRP A 146 -14.60 -2.31 -9.24
C TRP A 146 -15.48 -3.18 -10.12
N LEU A 147 -16.64 -3.53 -9.62
CA LEU A 147 -17.54 -4.50 -10.26
C LEU A 147 -18.77 -3.84 -10.88
N ASP A 148 -18.91 -2.50 -10.80
CA ASP A 148 -20.00 -1.74 -11.38
C ASP A 148 -19.58 -0.97 -12.63
#